data_db539033efe3a641c1c64c3f8b8fa322
#
_entry.id   db539033efe3a641c1c64c3f8b8fa322
#
_cell.length_a   1.000
_cell.length_b   1.000
_cell.length_c   1.000
_cell.angle_alpha   90.00
_cell.angle_beta   90.00
_cell.angle_gamma   90.00
#
_symmetry.space_group_name_H-M   'P 1'
#
loop_
_entity.id
_entity.type
_entity.pdbx_description
1 polymer ?
#
loop_
_entity_poly.entity_id
_entity_poly.type
_entity_poly.pdbx_seq_one_letter_code
_entity_poly.pdbx_strand_id
1 'polypeptide(L)'
;MQGAIVQGISNTIFEEFIYDENGQQLTADFENYKLATAADVPDLKITHAPTPCPHTPLGTRGIGEGRPSDVPGVITNAVCDALSPFGIEITELPLRPNKIWHLIQEAKAKQAAD
;
A
#
# COMPACT_ATOMS: atom_id res chain seq x y z
N MET A 1 -6.79 3.66 -14.73
CA MET A 1 -7.22 3.09 -13.44
C MET A 1 -6.29 1.99 -12.93
N GLN A 2 -6.07 0.90 -13.68
CA GLN A 2 -5.17 -0.19 -13.22
C GLN A 2 -3.82 0.32 -12.75
N GLY A 3 -3.12 1.12 -13.57
CA GLY A 3 -1.81 1.66 -13.19
C GLY A 3 -1.82 2.48 -11.90
N ALA A 4 -2.87 3.27 -11.67
CA ALA A 4 -3.00 4.03 -10.43
C ALA A 4 -3.22 3.15 -9.19
N ILE A 5 -3.97 2.04 -9.34
CA ILE A 5 -4.13 1.05 -8.27
C ILE A 5 -2.80 0.34 -7.99
N VAL A 6 -2.08 -0.07 -9.05
CA VAL A 6 -0.76 -0.71 -8.92
C VAL A 6 0.25 0.20 -8.24
N GLN A 7 0.27 1.49 -8.60
CA GLN A 7 1.09 2.49 -7.92
C GLN A 7 0.74 2.59 -6.43
N GLY A 8 -0.54 2.61 -6.08
CA GLY A 8 -0.99 2.61 -4.69
C GLY A 8 -0.58 1.35 -3.93
N ILE A 9 -0.63 0.16 -4.57
CA ILE A 9 -0.12 -1.09 -4.01
C ILE A 9 1.39 -0.98 -3.76
N SER A 10 2.14 -0.48 -4.74
CA SER A 10 3.59 -0.31 -4.65
C SER A 10 3.98 0.59 -3.49
N ASN A 11 3.38 1.77 -3.39
CA ASN A 11 3.63 2.72 -2.30
C ASN A 11 3.25 2.15 -0.93
N THR A 12 2.23 1.31 -0.86
CA THR A 12 1.75 0.76 0.41
C THR A 12 2.63 -0.36 0.94
N ILE A 13 3.13 -1.23 0.04
CA ILE A 13 3.74 -2.50 0.44
C ILE A 13 5.25 -2.52 0.24
N PHE A 14 5.76 -1.82 -0.80
CA PHE A 14 7.14 -2.00 -1.23
C PHE A 14 8.02 -0.77 -1.10
N GLU A 15 7.49 0.41 -1.45
CA GLU A 15 8.30 1.61 -1.60
C GLU A 15 8.62 2.25 -0.25
N GLU A 16 9.91 2.49 0.00
CA GLU A 16 10.36 3.15 1.21
C GLU A 16 11.68 3.88 0.97
N PHE A 17 11.76 5.13 1.40
CA PHE A 17 13.02 5.85 1.50
C PHE A 17 13.67 5.57 2.85
N ILE A 18 14.82 4.91 2.81
CA ILE A 18 15.59 4.57 3.99
C ILE A 18 16.85 5.44 4.02
N TYR A 19 17.10 6.05 5.16
CA TYR A 19 18.29 6.86 5.40
C TYR A 19 19.11 6.26 6.55
N ASP A 20 20.43 6.40 6.46
CA ASP A 20 21.30 6.07 7.59
C ASP A 20 21.33 7.20 8.63
N GLU A 21 22.11 7.01 9.70
CA GLU A 21 22.29 7.98 10.79
C GLU A 21 22.93 9.30 10.35
N ASN A 22 23.59 9.33 9.18
CA ASN A 22 24.22 10.51 8.60
C ASN A 22 23.31 11.21 7.57
N GLY A 23 22.08 10.70 7.34
CA GLY A 23 21.16 11.23 6.36
C GLY A 23 21.45 10.78 4.92
N GLN A 24 22.34 9.80 4.71
CA GLN A 24 22.59 9.22 3.40
C GLN A 24 21.43 8.28 3.02
N GLN A 25 20.84 8.49 1.86
CA GLN A 25 19.78 7.62 1.35
C GLN A 25 20.35 6.25 0.92
N LEU A 26 19.84 5.18 1.53
CA LEU A 26 20.24 3.81 1.27
C LEU A 26 19.46 3.18 0.11
N THR A 27 18.27 3.70 -0.19
CA THR A 27 17.39 3.25 -1.27
C THR A 27 17.46 4.21 -2.48
N ALA A 28 18.66 4.56 -2.91
CA ALA A 28 18.88 5.57 -3.94
C ALA A 28 18.85 5.02 -5.39
N ASP A 29 18.78 3.71 -5.56
CA ASP A 29 18.76 3.01 -6.83
C ASP A 29 17.65 1.95 -6.90
N PHE A 30 17.39 1.40 -8.10
CA PHE A 30 16.33 0.39 -8.31
C PHE A 30 16.69 -1.01 -7.80
N GLU A 31 17.89 -1.26 -7.33
CA GLU A 31 18.25 -2.49 -6.63
C GLU A 31 17.65 -2.47 -5.22
N ASN A 32 17.72 -1.33 -4.56
CA ASN A 32 17.34 -1.13 -3.16
C ASN A 32 15.94 -0.53 -3.01
N TYR A 33 15.54 0.39 -3.90
CA TYR A 33 14.19 0.95 -3.94
C TYR A 33 13.26 0.03 -4.71
N LYS A 34 12.46 -0.75 -3.99
CA LYS A 34 11.64 -1.79 -4.59
C LYS A 34 10.32 -1.21 -5.12
N LEU A 35 10.07 -1.41 -6.41
CA LEU A 35 8.77 -1.18 -7.04
C LEU A 35 8.00 -2.50 -7.18
N ALA A 36 6.66 -2.43 -7.17
CA ALA A 36 5.82 -3.57 -7.49
C ALA A 36 6.07 -4.02 -8.94
N THR A 37 6.24 -5.32 -9.12
CA THR A 37 6.34 -5.95 -10.44
C THR A 37 5.00 -6.54 -10.88
N ALA A 38 4.89 -6.98 -12.12
CA ALA A 38 3.68 -7.64 -12.61
C ALA A 38 3.31 -8.91 -11.82
N ALA A 39 4.30 -9.57 -11.19
CA ALA A 39 4.08 -10.73 -10.36
C ALA A 39 3.52 -10.41 -8.97
N ASP A 40 3.70 -9.18 -8.50
CA ASP A 40 3.23 -8.72 -7.20
C ASP A 40 1.77 -8.19 -7.25
N VAL A 41 1.21 -8.03 -8.45
CA VAL A 41 -0.10 -7.42 -8.66
C VAL A 41 -1.18 -8.49 -8.83
N PRO A 42 -2.25 -8.50 -8.04
CA PRO A 42 -3.36 -9.42 -8.21
C PRO A 42 -4.17 -9.11 -9.48
N ASP A 43 -5.00 -10.05 -9.91
CA ASP A 43 -5.96 -9.82 -10.99
C ASP A 43 -7.00 -8.77 -10.57
N LEU A 44 -6.92 -7.59 -11.17
CA LEU A 44 -7.77 -6.44 -10.82
C LEU A 44 -9.06 -6.46 -11.64
N LYS A 45 -10.18 -6.67 -10.97
CA LYS A 45 -11.52 -6.49 -11.58
C LYS A 45 -11.95 -5.03 -11.45
N ILE A 46 -12.04 -4.34 -12.59
CA ILE A 46 -12.38 -2.91 -12.64
C ILE A 46 -13.75 -2.72 -13.29
N THR A 47 -14.61 -2.00 -12.60
CA THR A 47 -15.88 -1.51 -13.11
C THR A 47 -15.92 0.02 -13.08
N HIS A 48 -16.69 0.61 -13.98
CA HIS A 48 -16.85 2.06 -14.07
C HIS A 48 -18.24 2.47 -13.56
N ALA A 49 -18.26 3.44 -12.64
CA ALA A 49 -19.48 4.16 -12.26
C ALA A 49 -19.37 5.60 -12.82
N PRO A 50 -19.84 5.84 -14.06
CA PRO A 50 -19.67 7.12 -14.71
C PRO A 50 -20.49 8.21 -14.02
N THR A 51 -19.84 9.30 -13.68
CA THR A 51 -20.45 10.53 -13.18
C THR A 51 -20.02 11.70 -14.05
N PRO A 52 -20.70 11.98 -15.18
CA PRO A 52 -20.32 13.03 -16.11
C PRO A 52 -20.25 14.40 -15.43
N CYS A 53 -19.28 15.21 -15.81
CA CYS A 53 -19.15 16.57 -15.34
C CYS A 53 -20.11 17.49 -16.14
N PRO A 54 -21.01 18.23 -15.50
CA PRO A 54 -21.93 19.12 -16.23
C PRO A 54 -21.25 20.36 -16.80
N HIS A 55 -20.01 20.64 -16.39
CA HIS A 55 -19.26 21.86 -16.78
C HIS A 55 -18.26 21.61 -17.92
N THR A 56 -18.14 20.39 -18.43
CA THR A 56 -17.25 20.04 -19.54
C THR A 56 -18.05 19.53 -20.73
N PRO A 57 -17.69 19.89 -22.00
CA PRO A 57 -18.45 19.50 -23.19
C PRO A 57 -18.61 18.00 -23.37
N LEU A 58 -17.60 17.21 -22.94
CA LEU A 58 -17.59 15.75 -23.05
C LEU A 58 -17.93 15.04 -21.73
N GLY A 59 -18.32 15.78 -20.68
CA GLY A 59 -18.53 15.23 -19.36
C GLY A 59 -17.25 14.67 -18.68
N THR A 60 -16.08 15.02 -19.23
CA THR A 60 -14.79 14.49 -18.76
C THR A 60 -14.38 15.03 -17.40
N ARG A 61 -13.66 14.20 -16.64
CA ARG A 61 -13.03 14.57 -15.36
C ARG A 61 -11.58 14.13 -15.34
N GLY A 62 -10.74 14.89 -14.64
CA GLY A 62 -9.38 14.47 -14.33
C GLY A 62 -9.39 13.24 -13.38
N ILE A 63 -8.41 12.34 -13.55
CA ILE A 63 -8.28 11.14 -12.73
C ILE A 63 -6.82 10.89 -12.30
N GLY A 64 -5.93 11.86 -12.45
CA GLY A 64 -4.49 11.69 -12.20
C GLY A 64 -4.18 10.94 -10.91
N GLU A 65 -4.61 11.46 -9.78
CA GLU A 65 -4.38 10.87 -8.45
C GLU A 65 -5.65 10.28 -7.81
N GLY A 66 -6.63 9.93 -8.61
CA GLY A 66 -7.93 9.49 -8.10
C GLY A 66 -7.93 8.12 -7.42
N ARG A 67 -6.80 7.38 -7.40
CA ARG A 67 -6.69 6.06 -6.80
C ARG A 67 -5.44 5.86 -5.92
N PRO A 68 -4.26 6.41 -6.22
CA PRO A 68 -3.10 6.22 -5.36
C PRO A 68 -3.32 6.69 -3.93
N SER A 69 -4.18 7.68 -3.70
CA SER A 69 -4.53 8.20 -2.39
C SER A 69 -5.43 7.29 -1.57
N ASP A 70 -6.31 6.51 -2.22
CA ASP A 70 -7.29 5.67 -1.53
C ASP A 70 -6.73 4.26 -1.23
N VAL A 71 -5.88 3.73 -2.10
CA VAL A 71 -5.37 2.36 -2.04
C VAL A 71 -4.62 2.05 -0.74
N PRO A 72 -3.75 2.93 -0.20
CA PRO A 72 -3.08 2.68 1.07
C PRO A 72 -4.04 2.42 2.23
N GLY A 73 -5.10 3.20 2.35
CA GLY A 73 -6.12 3.00 3.38
C GLY A 73 -6.87 1.68 3.21
N VAL A 74 -7.25 1.35 1.98
CA VAL A 74 -7.97 0.09 1.69
C VAL A 74 -7.12 -1.12 2.02
N ILE A 75 -5.85 -1.15 1.59
CA ILE A 75 -4.94 -2.27 1.87
C ILE A 75 -4.65 -2.36 3.36
N THR A 76 -4.37 -1.25 4.04
CA THR A 76 -4.11 -1.25 5.47
C THR A 76 -5.28 -1.82 6.25
N ASN A 77 -6.51 -1.40 5.95
CA ASN A 77 -7.71 -1.94 6.59
C ASN A 77 -7.88 -3.44 6.35
N ALA A 78 -7.65 -3.91 5.12
CA ALA A 78 -7.72 -5.33 4.80
C ALA A 78 -6.64 -6.16 5.55
N VAL A 79 -5.43 -5.62 5.69
CA VAL A 79 -4.36 -6.27 6.46
C VAL A 79 -4.68 -6.27 7.95
N CYS A 80 -5.18 -5.18 8.51
CA CYS A 80 -5.62 -5.13 9.91
C CYS A 80 -6.75 -6.14 10.19
N ASP A 81 -7.72 -6.26 9.28
CA ASP A 81 -8.79 -7.25 9.37
C ASP A 81 -8.23 -8.67 9.37
N ALA A 82 -7.33 -8.98 8.44
CA ALA A 82 -6.66 -10.28 8.37
C ALA A 82 -5.81 -10.60 9.62
N LEU A 83 -5.27 -9.59 10.29
CA LEU A 83 -4.44 -9.73 11.49
C LEU A 83 -5.24 -9.56 12.80
N SER A 84 -6.54 -9.35 12.71
CA SER A 84 -7.41 -9.19 13.88
C SER A 84 -7.33 -10.34 14.91
N PRO A 85 -7.13 -11.63 14.51
CA PRO A 85 -6.94 -12.71 15.48
C PRO A 85 -5.70 -12.56 16.37
N PHE A 86 -4.73 -11.73 15.94
CA PHE A 86 -3.52 -11.42 16.72
C PHE A 86 -3.64 -10.12 17.52
N GLY A 87 -4.74 -9.38 17.39
CA GLY A 87 -4.92 -8.06 17.99
C GLY A 87 -3.97 -7.00 17.45
N ILE A 88 -3.52 -7.12 16.19
CA ILE A 88 -2.57 -6.21 15.56
C ILE A 88 -3.32 -5.08 14.86
N GLU A 89 -3.03 -3.85 15.26
CA GLU A 89 -3.42 -2.63 14.55
C GLU A 89 -2.19 -1.99 13.90
N ILE A 90 -2.32 -1.58 12.64
CA ILE A 90 -1.25 -0.95 11.88
C ILE A 90 -1.61 0.51 11.66
N THR A 91 -0.75 1.40 12.14
CA THR A 91 -0.92 2.86 12.08
C THR A 91 0.13 3.56 11.23
N GLU A 92 1.09 2.80 10.69
CA GLU A 92 2.22 3.34 9.93
C GLU A 92 2.44 2.60 8.61
N LEU A 93 2.76 3.36 7.57
CA LEU A 93 3.19 2.86 6.26
C LEU A 93 4.71 2.99 6.10
N PRO A 94 5.33 2.25 5.17
CA PRO A 94 4.75 1.19 4.33
C PRO A 94 4.54 -0.14 5.08
N LEU A 95 3.65 -0.98 4.54
CA LEU A 95 3.32 -2.32 5.06
C LEU A 95 4.30 -3.38 4.53
N ARG A 96 5.58 -3.19 4.74
CA ARG A 96 6.58 -4.14 4.22
C ARG A 96 6.37 -5.53 4.81
N PRO A 97 6.56 -6.61 4.02
CA PRO A 97 6.36 -7.98 4.49
C PRO A 97 7.16 -8.33 5.74
N ASN A 98 8.40 -7.83 5.86
CA ASN A 98 9.21 -8.02 7.07
C ASN A 98 8.61 -7.32 8.30
N LYS A 99 8.07 -6.11 8.16
CA LYS A 99 7.40 -5.38 9.24
C LYS A 99 6.18 -6.16 9.73
N ILE A 100 5.33 -6.63 8.82
CA ILE A 100 4.16 -7.45 9.14
C ILE A 100 4.59 -8.74 9.85
N TRP A 101 5.63 -9.40 9.35
CA TRP A 101 6.16 -10.62 9.96
C TRP A 101 6.60 -10.38 11.42
N HIS A 102 7.34 -9.30 11.69
CA HIS A 102 7.77 -8.94 13.04
C HIS A 102 6.58 -8.71 13.97
N LEU A 103 5.57 -7.96 13.53
CA LEU A 103 4.36 -7.72 14.32
C LEU A 103 3.64 -9.03 14.68
N ILE A 104 3.56 -9.98 13.74
CA ILE A 104 2.98 -11.30 13.99
C ILE A 104 3.83 -12.08 15.02
N GLN A 105 5.17 -12.07 14.92
CA GLN A 105 6.02 -12.77 15.89
C GLN A 105 5.90 -12.17 17.29
N GLU A 106 5.86 -10.87 17.41
CA GLU A 106 5.66 -10.17 18.70
C GLU A 106 4.31 -10.49 19.31
N ALA A 107 3.23 -10.50 18.52
CA ALA A 107 1.90 -10.84 18.98
C ALA A 107 1.83 -12.30 19.48
N LYS A 108 2.43 -13.25 18.75
CA LYS A 108 2.51 -14.66 19.14
C LYS A 108 3.31 -14.85 20.43
N ALA A 109 4.41 -14.12 20.59
CA ALA A 109 5.22 -14.19 21.80
C ALA A 109 4.45 -13.67 23.02
N LYS A 110 3.66 -12.62 22.89
CA LYS A 110 2.78 -12.11 23.94
C LYS A 110 1.70 -13.14 24.32
N GLN A 111 1.02 -13.71 23.32
CA GLN A 111 -0.02 -14.72 23.54
C GLN A 111 0.50 -16.02 24.19
N ALA A 112 1.78 -16.33 24.03
CA ALA A 112 2.41 -17.50 24.65
C ALA A 112 2.89 -17.24 26.09
N ALA A 113 2.94 -15.97 26.52
CA ALA A 113 3.39 -15.57 27.84
C ALA A 113 2.21 -15.37 28.86
N ASP A 114 0.99 -15.26 28.31
CA ASP A 114 -0.28 -15.20 29.06
C ASP A 114 -0.86 -16.62 29.28
#